data_ccfc4a9f063306384a84487c29f2eca2
#
_entry.id   ccfc4a9f063306384a84487c29f2eca2
#
_cell.length_a   1.000
_cell.length_b   1.000
_cell.length_c   1.000
_cell.angle_alpha   90.00
_cell.angle_beta   90.00
_cell.angle_gamma   90.00
#
_symmetry.space_group_name_H-M   'P 1'
#
loop_
_entity.id
_entity.type
_entity.pdbx_description
1 polymer ?
#
loop_
_entity_poly.entity_id
_entity_poly.type
_entity_poly.pdbx_seq_one_letter_code
_entity_poly.pdbx_strand_id
1 'polypeptide(L)'
;MSKIIIIGAGAMGSAFTIPCIENGNDVTLIGTHLENNLIDEISKSTHPALKVALPKKLKLEKFEKIKDYSDADLIVCAVSSLGVDWFIDQISQMGSKKLNIVLLTKGLSIEAGKLTTISYKIKNELKKNGFDDVVVSAIKGPCLAAGLANKMRTGTVIASENKDTAKLIQKIITTEYYSTETSEDVKGVEFCGAIKNIYSMLIGASEGLSNPSAPESIKSKYFLNTSASLIHRSISEMVKFVKYFGGNETTVYGLAGLGDLYVSAIGGRNSQMGKYLGQGTLYKDAKEKFMKDITVEGAQLALEIGPILLKELKKNEF
;
A
#
# COMPACT_ATOMS: atom_id res chain seq x y z
N MET A 1 -17.39 17.51 9.90
CA MET A 1 -17.36 16.08 10.27
C MET A 1 -17.72 15.31 9.01
N SER A 2 -16.79 14.50 8.51
CA SER A 2 -17.01 13.70 7.29
C SER A 2 -17.40 12.28 7.66
N LYS A 3 -18.25 11.66 6.82
CA LYS A 3 -18.63 10.25 6.91
C LYS A 3 -17.68 9.43 6.08
N ILE A 4 -16.92 8.54 6.72
CA ILE A 4 -15.82 7.79 6.09
C ILE A 4 -16.07 6.29 6.27
N ILE A 5 -16.00 5.55 5.18
CA ILE A 5 -15.94 4.09 5.26
C ILE A 5 -14.56 3.60 4.84
N ILE A 6 -14.04 2.64 5.60
CA ILE A 6 -12.77 1.98 5.30
C ILE A 6 -13.08 0.51 5.04
N ILE A 7 -12.83 0.04 3.83
CA ILE A 7 -13.14 -1.32 3.39
C ILE A 7 -11.86 -2.14 3.39
N GLY A 8 -11.80 -3.13 4.26
CA GLY A 8 -10.66 -3.97 4.57
C GLY A 8 -10.17 -3.74 6.01
N ALA A 9 -10.42 -4.71 6.88
CA ALA A 9 -10.09 -4.68 8.29
C ALA A 9 -8.68 -5.20 8.62
N GLY A 10 -7.83 -5.36 7.60
CA GLY A 10 -6.42 -5.70 7.79
C GLY A 10 -5.67 -4.62 8.56
N ALA A 11 -4.40 -4.89 8.90
CA ALA A 11 -3.59 -4.02 9.75
C ALA A 11 -3.58 -2.54 9.32
N MET A 12 -3.42 -2.25 8.01
CA MET A 12 -3.35 -0.87 7.53
C MET A 12 -4.73 -0.19 7.56
N GLY A 13 -5.79 -0.85 7.11
CA GLY A 13 -7.15 -0.28 7.16
C GLY A 13 -7.57 0.04 8.59
N SER A 14 -7.31 -0.87 9.52
CA SER A 14 -7.58 -0.68 10.95
C SER A 14 -6.75 0.45 11.56
N ALA A 15 -5.44 0.51 11.28
CA ALA A 15 -4.58 1.59 11.78
C ALA A 15 -5.01 2.97 11.24
N PHE A 16 -5.48 3.04 10.00
CA PHE A 16 -5.91 4.27 9.35
C PHE A 16 -7.18 4.87 9.97
N THR A 17 -7.99 4.08 10.69
CA THR A 17 -9.16 4.58 11.43
C THR A 17 -8.78 5.59 12.50
N ILE A 18 -7.58 5.46 13.09
CA ILE A 18 -7.13 6.23 14.26
C ILE A 18 -7.02 7.72 13.92
N PRO A 19 -6.18 8.16 12.95
CA PRO A 19 -6.09 9.57 12.59
C PRO A 19 -7.42 10.13 12.07
N CYS A 20 -8.23 9.33 11.35
CA CYS A 20 -9.53 9.77 10.87
C CYS A 20 -10.48 10.13 12.03
N ILE A 21 -10.56 9.28 13.08
CA ILE A 21 -11.42 9.50 14.25
C ILE A 21 -10.89 10.65 15.11
N GLU A 22 -9.58 10.77 15.29
CA GLU A 22 -8.97 11.86 16.08
C GLU A 22 -9.25 13.22 15.48
N ASN A 23 -9.38 13.33 14.17
CA ASN A 23 -9.81 14.54 13.47
C ASN A 23 -11.34 14.75 13.50
N GLY A 24 -12.06 14.02 14.36
CA GLY A 24 -13.49 14.25 14.60
C GLY A 24 -14.44 13.74 13.52
N ASN A 25 -14.01 12.78 12.68
CA ASN A 25 -14.86 12.23 11.64
C ASN A 25 -15.68 11.02 12.12
N ASP A 26 -16.79 10.74 11.43
CA ASP A 26 -17.61 9.54 11.61
C ASP A 26 -17.02 8.43 10.75
N VAL A 27 -16.43 7.41 11.39
CA VAL A 27 -15.65 6.38 10.71
C VAL A 27 -16.27 5.01 10.94
N THR A 28 -16.47 4.28 9.85
CA THR A 28 -16.88 2.87 9.88
C THR A 28 -15.81 2.02 9.22
N LEU A 29 -15.31 1.02 9.91
CA LEU A 29 -14.44 -0.01 9.37
C LEU A 29 -15.29 -1.20 8.96
N ILE A 30 -15.21 -1.57 7.68
CA ILE A 30 -15.99 -2.65 7.10
C ILE A 30 -15.05 -3.78 6.70
N GLY A 31 -15.26 -4.98 7.25
CA GLY A 31 -14.51 -6.16 6.84
C GLY A 31 -14.85 -6.60 5.42
N THR A 32 -13.92 -7.26 4.75
CA THR A 32 -14.22 -8.00 3.51
C THR A 32 -14.96 -9.30 3.82
N HIS A 33 -15.44 -9.99 2.79
CA HIS A 33 -16.08 -11.32 2.93
C HIS A 33 -15.16 -12.38 3.59
N LEU A 34 -13.84 -12.12 3.65
CA LEU A 34 -12.84 -12.99 4.29
C LEU A 34 -12.56 -12.59 5.74
N GLU A 35 -13.08 -11.45 6.21
CA GLU A 35 -12.68 -10.82 7.48
C GLU A 35 -13.80 -10.79 8.53
N ASN A 36 -14.90 -11.54 8.34
CA ASN A 36 -16.00 -11.56 9.30
C ASN A 36 -15.54 -11.96 10.72
N ASN A 37 -14.71 -12.99 10.83
CA ASN A 37 -14.16 -13.41 12.11
C ASN A 37 -13.23 -12.34 12.72
N LEU A 38 -12.45 -11.65 11.88
CA LEU A 38 -11.57 -10.57 12.31
C LEU A 38 -12.37 -9.39 12.88
N ILE A 39 -13.47 -9.01 12.23
CA ILE A 39 -14.39 -7.96 12.75
C ILE A 39 -14.95 -8.37 14.11
N ASP A 40 -15.41 -9.64 14.25
CA ASP A 40 -15.93 -10.15 15.52
C ASP A 40 -14.84 -10.19 16.63
N GLU A 41 -13.58 -10.46 16.29
CA GLU A 41 -12.44 -10.43 17.21
C GLU A 41 -12.10 -8.99 17.65
N ILE A 42 -11.97 -8.06 16.70
CA ILE A 42 -11.66 -6.66 16.97
C ILE A 42 -12.74 -6.02 17.86
N SER A 43 -14.00 -6.39 17.69
CA SER A 43 -15.12 -5.85 18.49
C SER A 43 -15.02 -6.21 19.98
N LYS A 44 -14.32 -7.28 20.32
CA LYS A 44 -14.20 -7.82 21.69
C LYS A 44 -12.88 -7.46 22.36
N SER A 45 -11.84 -7.15 21.59
CA SER A 45 -10.48 -7.05 22.09
C SER A 45 -9.60 -6.11 21.26
N THR A 46 -8.29 -6.30 21.33
CA THR A 46 -7.30 -5.60 20.49
C THR A 46 -7.24 -6.22 19.09
N HIS A 47 -6.86 -5.41 18.11
CA HIS A 47 -6.60 -5.93 16.77
C HIS A 47 -5.43 -6.93 16.79
N PRO A 48 -5.61 -8.17 16.30
CA PRO A 48 -4.62 -9.25 16.51
C PRO A 48 -3.24 -8.96 15.91
N ALA A 49 -3.17 -8.30 14.74
CA ALA A 49 -1.90 -7.96 14.10
C ALA A 49 -1.28 -6.66 14.64
N LEU A 50 -2.07 -5.68 15.06
CA LEU A 50 -1.58 -4.40 15.56
C LEU A 50 -1.25 -4.42 17.06
N LYS A 51 -1.86 -5.34 17.83
CA LYS A 51 -1.77 -5.45 19.30
C LYS A 51 -2.21 -4.19 20.04
N VAL A 52 -3.09 -3.38 19.43
CA VAL A 52 -3.69 -2.19 20.03
C VAL A 52 -5.22 -2.28 19.97
N ALA A 53 -5.89 -1.64 20.94
CA ALA A 53 -7.32 -1.41 20.88
C ALA A 53 -7.62 -0.27 19.90
N LEU A 54 -8.60 -0.47 19.04
CA LEU A 54 -9.07 0.58 18.14
C LEU A 54 -9.94 1.61 18.89
N PRO A 55 -10.12 2.83 18.36
CA PRO A 55 -10.88 3.87 19.04
C PRO A 55 -12.32 3.44 19.36
N LYS A 56 -12.81 3.72 20.58
CA LYS A 56 -14.17 3.33 21.02
C LYS A 56 -15.31 3.88 20.16
N LYS A 57 -15.07 5.00 19.45
CA LYS A 57 -16.06 5.62 18.54
C LYS A 57 -16.12 4.95 17.17
N LEU A 58 -15.20 4.02 16.88
CA LEU A 58 -15.17 3.31 15.61
C LEU A 58 -16.39 2.41 15.49
N LYS A 59 -17.08 2.53 14.38
CA LYS A 59 -18.14 1.58 13.99
C LYS A 59 -17.49 0.42 13.24
N LEU A 60 -17.93 -0.80 13.57
CA LEU A 60 -17.44 -2.03 12.94
C LEU A 60 -18.61 -2.71 12.23
N GLU A 61 -18.44 -3.01 10.96
CA GLU A 61 -19.46 -3.63 10.12
C GLU A 61 -18.89 -4.77 9.28
N LYS A 62 -19.76 -5.69 8.89
CA LYS A 62 -19.46 -6.75 7.93
C LYS A 62 -19.75 -6.27 6.50
N PHE A 63 -19.18 -6.94 5.51
CA PHE A 63 -19.22 -6.49 4.11
C PHE A 63 -20.63 -6.34 3.54
N GLU A 64 -21.62 -7.08 4.03
CA GLU A 64 -23.02 -7.01 3.58
C GLU A 64 -23.63 -5.62 3.79
N LYS A 65 -23.02 -4.81 4.65
CA LYS A 65 -23.45 -3.45 4.96
C LYS A 65 -22.87 -2.38 4.04
N ILE A 66 -21.94 -2.70 3.15
CA ILE A 66 -21.25 -1.70 2.30
C ILE A 66 -22.24 -0.81 1.55
N LYS A 67 -23.29 -1.40 0.96
CA LYS A 67 -24.32 -0.67 0.20
C LYS A 67 -25.12 0.35 1.02
N ASP A 68 -25.16 0.21 2.34
CA ASP A 68 -25.90 1.11 3.22
C ASP A 68 -25.17 2.46 3.42
N TYR A 69 -23.95 2.59 2.86
CA TYR A 69 -23.08 3.75 3.00
C TYR A 69 -22.90 4.56 1.70
N SER A 70 -23.94 4.57 0.85
CA SER A 70 -23.93 5.31 -0.44
C SER A 70 -23.77 6.83 -0.29
N ASP A 71 -23.94 7.37 0.91
CA ASP A 71 -23.78 8.77 1.29
C ASP A 71 -22.41 9.07 1.94
N ALA A 72 -21.46 8.14 1.90
CA ALA A 72 -20.13 8.38 2.43
C ALA A 72 -19.39 9.49 1.65
N ASP A 73 -18.78 10.43 2.39
CA ASP A 73 -17.96 11.49 1.80
C ASP A 73 -16.63 10.94 1.24
N LEU A 74 -16.11 9.88 1.87
CA LEU A 74 -14.85 9.24 1.50
C LEU A 74 -14.91 7.73 1.70
N ILE A 75 -14.50 7.00 0.67
CA ILE A 75 -14.38 5.55 0.66
C ILE A 75 -12.91 5.17 0.62
N VAL A 76 -12.43 4.45 1.62
CA VAL A 76 -11.02 4.02 1.68
C VAL A 76 -10.92 2.55 1.27
N CYS A 77 -10.19 2.30 0.19
CA CYS A 77 -9.84 0.95 -0.26
C CYS A 77 -8.58 0.48 0.48
N ALA A 78 -8.76 -0.43 1.42
CA ALA A 78 -7.69 -1.01 2.23
C ALA A 78 -7.54 -2.53 2.04
N VAL A 79 -8.10 -3.08 0.96
CA VAL A 79 -7.98 -4.48 0.57
C VAL A 79 -6.60 -4.77 -0.03
N SER A 80 -6.22 -6.04 -0.17
CA SER A 80 -5.04 -6.43 -0.94
C SER A 80 -5.23 -6.15 -2.45
N SER A 81 -4.15 -6.17 -3.24
CA SER A 81 -4.26 -6.01 -4.71
C SER A 81 -5.19 -7.05 -5.34
N LEU A 82 -5.21 -8.27 -4.82
CA LEU A 82 -6.13 -9.35 -5.26
C LEU A 82 -7.60 -9.07 -4.92
N GLY A 83 -7.87 -8.23 -3.93
CA GLY A 83 -9.23 -7.88 -3.52
C GLY A 83 -9.83 -6.69 -4.28
N VAL A 84 -9.09 -6.08 -5.21
CA VAL A 84 -9.51 -4.86 -5.91
C VAL A 84 -10.75 -5.10 -6.78
N ASP A 85 -10.83 -6.22 -7.48
CA ASP A 85 -12.01 -6.55 -8.31
C ASP A 85 -13.25 -6.72 -7.44
N TRP A 86 -13.14 -7.45 -6.33
CA TRP A 86 -14.21 -7.57 -5.36
C TRP A 86 -14.62 -6.20 -4.80
N PHE A 87 -13.66 -5.32 -4.49
CA PHE A 87 -13.94 -3.95 -4.03
C PHE A 87 -14.77 -3.17 -5.07
N ILE A 88 -14.37 -3.22 -6.34
CA ILE A 88 -15.10 -2.57 -7.45
C ILE A 88 -16.53 -3.09 -7.53
N ASP A 89 -16.73 -4.41 -7.43
CA ASP A 89 -18.05 -5.02 -7.47
C ASP A 89 -18.94 -4.55 -6.30
N GLN A 90 -18.38 -4.41 -5.10
CA GLN A 90 -19.13 -3.91 -3.94
C GLN A 90 -19.52 -2.44 -4.12
N ILE A 91 -18.56 -1.58 -4.55
CA ILE A 91 -18.83 -0.16 -4.78
C ILE A 91 -19.86 0.05 -5.89
N SER A 92 -19.84 -0.78 -6.92
CA SER A 92 -20.82 -0.71 -8.03
C SER A 92 -22.26 -0.94 -7.57
N GLN A 93 -22.47 -1.55 -6.41
CA GLN A 93 -23.81 -1.80 -5.84
C GLN A 93 -24.31 -0.66 -4.93
N MET A 94 -23.49 0.36 -4.64
CA MET A 94 -23.85 1.42 -3.68
C MET A 94 -24.84 2.45 -4.23
N GLY A 95 -24.98 2.58 -5.55
CA GLY A 95 -25.93 3.53 -6.15
C GLY A 95 -25.59 5.02 -5.95
N SER A 96 -24.38 5.35 -5.49
CA SER A 96 -23.91 6.73 -5.30
C SER A 96 -23.65 7.40 -6.64
N LYS A 97 -23.91 8.73 -6.73
CA LYS A 97 -23.61 9.52 -7.94
C LYS A 97 -22.19 10.08 -7.96
N LYS A 98 -21.59 10.24 -6.79
CA LYS A 98 -20.22 10.79 -6.65
C LYS A 98 -19.42 9.90 -5.73
N LEU A 99 -18.24 9.51 -6.18
CA LEU A 99 -17.34 8.65 -5.43
C LEU A 99 -15.97 9.31 -5.25
N ASN A 100 -15.60 9.59 -4.00
CA ASN A 100 -14.24 9.91 -3.61
C ASN A 100 -13.60 8.68 -2.99
N ILE A 101 -12.67 8.06 -3.70
CA ILE A 101 -12.00 6.83 -3.28
C ILE A 101 -10.54 7.14 -2.93
N VAL A 102 -10.06 6.57 -1.83
CA VAL A 102 -8.66 6.64 -1.40
C VAL A 102 -8.07 5.24 -1.37
N LEU A 103 -6.92 5.05 -2.03
CA LEU A 103 -6.19 3.80 -2.07
C LEU A 103 -5.09 3.76 -1.02
N LEU A 104 -5.22 2.85 -0.06
CA LEU A 104 -4.11 2.39 0.78
C LEU A 104 -3.43 1.17 0.13
N THR A 105 -4.16 0.42 -0.69
CA THR A 105 -3.70 -0.76 -1.43
C THR A 105 -2.43 -0.45 -2.23
N LYS A 106 -1.42 -1.31 -2.10
CA LYS A 106 -0.18 -1.25 -2.88
C LYS A 106 -0.20 -2.35 -3.93
N GLY A 107 0.19 -2.02 -5.16
CA GLY A 107 0.19 -2.93 -6.29
C GLY A 107 -0.04 -2.19 -7.59
N LEU A 108 -0.07 -2.94 -8.68
CA LEU A 108 -0.35 -2.45 -10.03
C LEU A 108 -1.43 -3.31 -10.67
N SER A 109 -1.94 -2.89 -11.82
CA SER A 109 -2.90 -3.64 -12.62
C SER A 109 -2.39 -3.83 -14.04
N ILE A 110 -2.98 -4.79 -14.73
CA ILE A 110 -2.72 -5.06 -16.15
C ILE A 110 -4.04 -4.93 -16.88
N GLU A 111 -4.13 -3.92 -17.75
CA GLU A 111 -5.31 -3.66 -18.56
C GLU A 111 -4.96 -3.77 -20.04
N ALA A 112 -5.67 -4.63 -20.77
CA ALA A 112 -5.41 -4.91 -22.18
C ALA A 112 -3.93 -5.24 -22.49
N GLY A 113 -3.27 -5.97 -21.60
CA GLY A 113 -1.86 -6.37 -21.72
C GLY A 113 -0.85 -5.25 -21.44
N LYS A 114 -1.28 -4.10 -20.92
CA LYS A 114 -0.43 -2.97 -20.52
C LYS A 114 -0.44 -2.80 -19.02
N LEU A 115 0.72 -2.47 -18.45
CA LEU A 115 0.85 -2.16 -17.04
C LEU A 115 0.20 -0.80 -16.75
N THR A 116 -0.60 -0.74 -15.69
CA THR A 116 -1.28 0.47 -15.24
C THR A 116 -1.41 0.51 -13.71
N THR A 117 -1.97 1.60 -13.19
CA THR A 117 -2.21 1.78 -11.76
C THR A 117 -3.55 1.17 -11.32
N ILE A 118 -3.68 0.85 -10.04
CA ILE A 118 -4.95 0.39 -9.45
C ILE A 118 -5.99 1.51 -9.50
N SER A 119 -5.60 2.78 -9.29
CA SER A 119 -6.52 3.92 -9.41
C SER A 119 -7.14 4.02 -10.80
N TYR A 120 -6.34 3.83 -11.84
CA TYR A 120 -6.83 3.81 -13.21
C TYR A 120 -7.86 2.67 -13.43
N LYS A 121 -7.53 1.46 -12.97
CA LYS A 121 -8.44 0.31 -13.06
C LYS A 121 -9.78 0.61 -12.38
N ILE A 122 -9.75 1.04 -11.10
CA ILE A 122 -10.97 1.34 -10.35
C ILE A 122 -11.80 2.43 -11.05
N LYS A 123 -11.17 3.53 -11.45
CA LYS A 123 -11.85 4.64 -12.12
C LYS A 123 -12.49 4.18 -13.44
N ASN A 124 -11.78 3.37 -14.22
CA ASN A 124 -12.24 2.90 -15.51
C ASN A 124 -13.40 1.90 -15.38
N GLU A 125 -13.28 0.92 -14.48
CA GLU A 125 -14.35 -0.08 -14.27
C GLU A 125 -15.62 0.54 -13.67
N LEU A 126 -15.49 1.45 -12.71
CA LEU A 126 -16.65 2.16 -12.15
C LEU A 126 -17.33 3.03 -13.22
N LYS A 127 -16.57 3.67 -14.11
CA LYS A 127 -17.16 4.40 -15.25
C LYS A 127 -17.93 3.49 -16.19
N LYS A 128 -17.43 2.30 -16.50
CA LYS A 128 -18.16 1.29 -17.28
C LYS A 128 -19.47 0.86 -16.60
N ASN A 129 -19.48 0.87 -15.26
CA ASN A 129 -20.65 0.53 -14.45
C ASN A 129 -21.60 1.73 -14.23
N GLY A 130 -21.41 2.85 -14.95
CA GLY A 130 -22.33 4.00 -14.96
C GLY A 130 -22.04 5.07 -13.90
N PHE A 131 -20.83 5.10 -13.31
CA PHE A 131 -20.42 6.14 -12.36
C PHE A 131 -19.62 7.22 -13.08
N ASP A 132 -20.20 8.39 -13.29
CA ASP A 132 -19.55 9.47 -14.05
C ASP A 132 -18.61 10.32 -13.21
N ASP A 133 -18.92 10.55 -11.93
CA ASP A 133 -18.12 11.38 -11.00
C ASP A 133 -17.31 10.52 -10.02
N VAL A 134 -16.19 9.99 -10.51
CA VAL A 134 -15.29 9.15 -9.72
C VAL A 134 -13.90 9.79 -9.61
N VAL A 135 -13.51 10.15 -8.40
CA VAL A 135 -12.16 10.58 -8.06
C VAL A 135 -11.47 9.47 -7.28
N VAL A 136 -10.33 8.98 -7.79
CA VAL A 136 -9.53 7.99 -7.10
C VAL A 136 -8.18 8.61 -6.74
N SER A 137 -7.92 8.71 -5.45
CA SER A 137 -6.68 9.23 -4.87
C SER A 137 -5.87 8.08 -4.26
N ALA A 138 -4.55 8.27 -4.11
CA ALA A 138 -3.69 7.27 -3.49
C ALA A 138 -2.91 7.87 -2.32
N ILE A 139 -2.72 7.10 -1.25
CA ILE A 139 -1.84 7.47 -0.13
C ILE A 139 -0.69 6.47 -0.10
N LYS A 140 0.55 6.97 -0.22
CA LYS A 140 1.77 6.17 -0.15
C LYS A 140 2.82 6.89 0.68
N GLY A 141 3.82 6.15 1.14
CA GLY A 141 4.93 6.70 1.91
C GLY A 141 5.40 5.75 3.00
N PRO A 142 6.40 6.16 3.80
CA PRO A 142 7.02 5.36 4.84
C PRO A 142 6.09 5.20 6.06
N CYS A 143 5.01 4.46 5.88
CA CYS A 143 3.99 4.23 6.90
C CYS A 143 3.77 2.73 7.11
N LEU A 144 4.30 2.22 8.22
CA LEU A 144 4.01 0.87 8.70
C LEU A 144 2.75 0.93 9.59
N ALA A 145 1.84 -0.01 9.41
CA ALA A 145 0.55 -0.04 10.12
C ALA A 145 0.70 -0.02 11.65
N ALA A 146 1.64 -0.79 12.19
CA ALA A 146 1.91 -0.80 13.63
C ALA A 146 2.45 0.55 14.13
N GLY A 147 3.28 1.24 13.34
CA GLY A 147 3.77 2.58 13.65
C GLY A 147 2.62 3.59 13.71
N LEU A 148 1.76 3.61 12.71
CA LEU A 148 0.59 4.47 12.66
C LEU A 148 -0.37 4.21 13.83
N ALA A 149 -0.63 2.92 14.12
CA ALA A 149 -1.51 2.52 15.23
C ALA A 149 -0.97 2.94 16.61
N ASN A 150 0.36 3.01 16.76
CA ASN A 150 1.04 3.48 17.98
C ASN A 150 1.42 4.97 17.91
N LYS A 151 0.84 5.74 16.97
CA LYS A 151 1.04 7.19 16.82
C LYS A 151 2.51 7.60 16.67
N MET A 152 3.32 6.74 16.06
CA MET A 152 4.70 7.08 15.71
C MET A 152 4.71 8.13 14.60
N ARG A 153 5.58 9.11 14.72
CA ARG A 153 5.70 10.18 13.71
C ARG A 153 5.98 9.60 12.35
N THR A 154 5.10 9.90 11.40
CA THR A 154 5.06 9.31 10.06
C THR A 154 4.69 10.39 9.04
N GLY A 155 5.32 10.37 7.87
CA GLY A 155 4.96 11.24 6.75
C GLY A 155 4.47 10.42 5.56
N THR A 156 3.44 10.89 4.86
CA THR A 156 2.94 10.28 3.62
C THR A 156 2.58 11.34 2.59
N VAL A 157 2.43 10.90 1.33
CA VAL A 157 1.93 11.74 0.25
C VAL A 157 0.52 11.29 -0.15
N ILE A 158 -0.38 12.27 -0.28
CA ILE A 158 -1.72 12.12 -0.83
C ILE A 158 -1.64 12.54 -2.29
N ALA A 159 -1.81 11.59 -3.21
CA ALA A 159 -1.84 11.87 -4.64
C ALA A 159 -3.28 11.87 -5.16
N SER A 160 -3.68 12.96 -5.81
CA SER A 160 -5.01 13.10 -6.40
C SER A 160 -4.96 14.01 -7.62
N GLU A 161 -5.64 13.63 -8.71
CA GLU A 161 -5.84 14.52 -9.87
C GLU A 161 -6.75 15.72 -9.53
N ASN A 162 -7.48 15.65 -8.42
CA ASN A 162 -8.35 16.71 -7.93
C ASN A 162 -7.76 17.33 -6.65
N LYS A 163 -7.35 18.60 -6.74
CA LYS A 163 -6.72 19.34 -5.63
C LYS A 163 -7.62 19.51 -4.41
N ASP A 164 -8.91 19.70 -4.63
CA ASP A 164 -9.86 19.87 -3.51
C ASP A 164 -10.09 18.56 -2.78
N THR A 165 -10.14 17.44 -3.51
CA THR A 165 -10.16 16.11 -2.92
C THR A 165 -8.86 15.82 -2.13
N ALA A 166 -7.69 16.19 -2.66
CA ALA A 166 -6.43 16.05 -1.92
C ALA A 166 -6.43 16.83 -0.60
N LYS A 167 -6.91 18.07 -0.61
CA LYS A 167 -7.05 18.92 0.59
C LYS A 167 -8.09 18.38 1.58
N LEU A 168 -9.21 17.84 1.07
CA LEU A 168 -10.21 17.17 1.92
C LEU A 168 -9.59 15.99 2.65
N ILE A 169 -8.90 15.11 1.93
CA ILE A 169 -8.22 13.95 2.51
C ILE A 169 -7.18 14.41 3.53
N GLN A 170 -6.36 15.42 3.19
CA GLN A 170 -5.36 15.98 4.09
C GLN A 170 -5.99 16.44 5.42
N LYS A 171 -7.10 17.18 5.34
CA LYS A 171 -7.84 17.62 6.54
C LYS A 171 -8.38 16.46 7.37
N ILE A 172 -8.78 15.37 6.73
CA ILE A 172 -9.34 14.18 7.38
C ILE A 172 -8.28 13.42 8.18
N ILE A 173 -7.03 13.33 7.68
CA ILE A 173 -6.04 12.38 8.20
C ILE A 173 -4.83 13.01 8.90
N THR A 174 -4.52 14.29 8.65
CA THR A 174 -3.32 14.93 9.22
C THR A 174 -3.47 15.12 10.72
N THR A 175 -2.49 14.66 11.48
CA THR A 175 -2.39 14.81 12.94
C THR A 175 -0.98 15.26 13.32
N GLU A 176 -0.69 15.47 14.61
CA GLU A 176 0.65 15.82 15.10
C GLU A 176 1.70 14.72 14.78
N TYR A 177 1.28 13.47 14.69
CA TYR A 177 2.15 12.31 14.38
C TYR A 177 2.02 11.81 12.95
N TYR A 178 1.00 12.20 12.19
CA TYR A 178 0.78 11.77 10.81
C TYR A 178 0.75 12.98 9.88
N SER A 179 1.94 13.38 9.41
CA SER A 179 2.10 14.48 8.46
C SER A 179 1.80 14.03 7.03
N THR A 180 1.25 14.96 6.23
CA THR A 180 0.88 14.64 4.85
C THR A 180 1.31 15.74 3.90
N GLU A 181 1.83 15.33 2.74
CA GLU A 181 2.06 16.18 1.57
C GLU A 181 1.01 15.87 0.50
N THR A 182 0.77 16.78 -0.42
CA THR A 182 -0.13 16.56 -1.55
C THR A 182 0.63 16.54 -2.87
N SER A 183 0.17 15.72 -3.83
CA SER A 183 0.73 15.61 -5.18
C SER A 183 -0.38 15.44 -6.21
N GLU A 184 -0.17 15.92 -7.43
CA GLU A 184 -1.04 15.64 -8.58
C GLU A 184 -0.59 14.38 -9.35
N ASP A 185 0.61 13.86 -9.06
CA ASP A 185 1.20 12.71 -9.73
C ASP A 185 0.72 11.38 -9.13
N VAL A 186 -0.55 11.04 -9.36
CA VAL A 186 -1.15 9.76 -8.89
C VAL A 186 -0.38 8.57 -9.45
N LYS A 187 0.01 8.62 -10.74
CA LYS A 187 0.76 7.53 -11.39
C LYS A 187 2.11 7.29 -10.72
N GLY A 188 2.92 8.34 -10.60
CA GLY A 188 4.25 8.22 -10.00
C GLY A 188 4.19 7.71 -8.57
N VAL A 189 3.24 8.21 -7.78
CA VAL A 189 3.05 7.80 -6.38
C VAL A 189 2.64 6.32 -6.28
N GLU A 190 1.72 5.84 -7.13
CA GLU A 190 1.33 4.44 -7.12
C GLU A 190 2.43 3.51 -7.64
N PHE A 191 3.10 3.89 -8.75
CA PHE A 191 4.22 3.11 -9.27
C PHE A 191 5.33 2.99 -8.22
N CYS A 192 5.74 4.08 -7.59
CA CYS A 192 6.73 4.04 -6.51
C CYS A 192 6.32 3.08 -5.40
N GLY A 193 5.11 3.25 -4.86
CA GLY A 193 4.60 2.46 -3.75
C GLY A 193 4.50 0.96 -4.05
N ALA A 194 4.36 0.58 -5.33
CA ALA A 194 4.31 -0.81 -5.76
C ALA A 194 5.71 -1.41 -5.97
N ILE A 195 6.51 -0.81 -6.87
CA ILE A 195 7.79 -1.43 -7.30
C ILE A 195 8.86 -1.42 -6.20
N LYS A 196 8.81 -0.48 -5.26
CA LYS A 196 9.73 -0.45 -4.11
C LYS A 196 9.75 -1.77 -3.32
N ASN A 197 8.65 -2.53 -3.35
CA ASN A 197 8.56 -3.82 -2.66
C ASN A 197 9.46 -4.88 -3.30
N ILE A 198 9.64 -4.84 -4.62
CA ILE A 198 10.59 -5.71 -5.34
C ILE A 198 12.02 -5.33 -4.93
N TYR A 199 12.33 -4.03 -4.96
CA TYR A 199 13.67 -3.56 -4.59
C TYR A 199 14.01 -3.80 -3.12
N SER A 200 13.04 -3.63 -2.20
CA SER A 200 13.27 -3.96 -0.79
C SER A 200 13.57 -5.44 -0.57
N MET A 201 13.00 -6.34 -1.38
CA MET A 201 13.33 -7.77 -1.34
C MET A 201 14.76 -8.03 -1.83
N LEU A 202 15.21 -7.35 -2.91
CA LEU A 202 16.58 -7.45 -3.40
C LEU A 202 17.60 -6.91 -2.37
N ILE A 203 17.29 -5.79 -1.72
CA ILE A 203 18.13 -5.22 -0.67
C ILE A 203 18.22 -6.20 0.52
N GLY A 204 17.10 -6.79 0.94
CA GLY A 204 17.10 -7.82 1.97
C GLY A 204 17.92 -9.05 1.60
N ALA A 205 17.92 -9.45 0.32
CA ALA A 205 18.73 -10.56 -0.13
C ALA A 205 20.24 -10.30 0.04
N SER A 206 20.70 -9.05 -0.06
CA SER A 206 22.10 -8.71 0.21
C SER A 206 22.53 -8.99 1.64
N GLU A 207 21.62 -8.84 2.60
CA GLU A 207 21.88 -9.23 3.99
C GLU A 207 22.01 -10.76 4.12
N GLY A 208 21.11 -11.52 3.47
CA GLY A 208 21.18 -12.98 3.47
C GLY A 208 22.44 -13.54 2.80
N LEU A 209 22.92 -12.87 1.75
CA LEU A 209 24.16 -13.24 1.03
C LEU A 209 25.44 -12.83 1.76
N SER A 210 25.35 -12.09 2.87
CA SER A 210 26.55 -11.70 3.66
C SER A 210 27.34 -12.94 4.06
N ASN A 211 28.66 -12.86 3.94
CA ASN A 211 29.56 -14.00 4.15
C ASN A 211 29.24 -14.77 5.46
N PRO A 212 28.80 -16.04 5.39
CA PRO A 212 28.44 -16.81 6.57
C PRO A 212 29.58 -16.99 7.59
N SER A 213 30.83 -16.98 7.11
CA SER A 213 32.03 -17.15 7.92
C SER A 213 32.48 -15.87 8.62
N ALA A 214 31.94 -14.70 8.26
CA ALA A 214 32.30 -13.46 8.93
C ALA A 214 31.70 -13.39 10.35
N PRO A 215 32.38 -12.79 11.34
CA PRO A 215 31.80 -12.52 12.65
C PRO A 215 30.51 -11.73 12.55
N GLU A 216 29.52 -12.00 13.44
CA GLU A 216 28.22 -11.34 13.40
C GLU A 216 28.33 -9.80 13.50
N SER A 217 29.28 -9.30 14.28
CA SER A 217 29.59 -7.86 14.37
C SER A 217 30.01 -7.24 13.03
N ILE A 218 30.61 -8.02 12.14
CA ILE A 218 30.98 -7.60 10.79
C ILE A 218 29.76 -7.67 9.86
N LYS A 219 29.03 -8.78 9.87
CA LYS A 219 27.82 -8.97 9.05
C LYS A 219 26.78 -7.89 9.30
N SER A 220 26.40 -7.71 10.57
CA SER A 220 25.35 -6.78 10.98
C SER A 220 25.64 -5.31 10.62
N LYS A 221 26.91 -4.96 10.42
CA LYS A 221 27.34 -3.60 10.12
C LYS A 221 27.64 -3.37 8.65
N TYR A 222 28.42 -4.28 8.04
CA TYR A 222 29.04 -3.99 6.73
C TYR A 222 28.22 -4.47 5.52
N PHE A 223 27.18 -5.29 5.69
CA PHE A 223 26.21 -5.49 4.60
C PHE A 223 25.54 -4.17 4.17
N LEU A 224 25.52 -3.16 5.03
CA LEU A 224 24.98 -1.84 4.72
C LEU A 224 25.67 -1.16 3.55
N ASN A 225 26.95 -1.46 3.26
CA ASN A 225 27.65 -0.95 2.08
C ASN A 225 26.94 -1.44 0.79
N THR A 226 26.64 -2.73 0.72
CA THR A 226 25.93 -3.32 -0.42
C THR A 226 24.48 -2.80 -0.45
N SER A 227 23.79 -2.75 0.69
CA SER A 227 22.43 -2.23 0.77
C SER A 227 22.32 -0.79 0.30
N ALA A 228 23.27 0.09 0.68
CA ALA A 228 23.30 1.48 0.24
C ALA A 228 23.48 1.59 -1.29
N SER A 229 24.39 0.78 -1.86
CA SER A 229 24.60 0.71 -3.31
C SER A 229 23.34 0.22 -4.06
N LEU A 230 22.65 -0.78 -3.51
CA LEU A 230 21.41 -1.29 -4.05
C LEU A 230 20.27 -0.27 -3.91
N ILE A 231 20.17 0.48 -2.81
CA ILE A 231 19.20 1.57 -2.67
C ILE A 231 19.42 2.61 -3.76
N HIS A 232 20.67 3.06 -3.96
CA HIS A 232 21.00 4.01 -5.02
C HIS A 232 20.59 3.48 -6.41
N ARG A 233 20.95 2.23 -6.71
CA ARG A 233 20.58 1.61 -7.98
C ARG A 233 19.07 1.48 -8.15
N SER A 234 18.37 1.07 -7.09
CA SER A 234 16.91 0.97 -7.09
C SER A 234 16.24 2.30 -7.41
N ILE A 235 16.70 3.39 -6.80
CA ILE A 235 16.18 4.74 -7.09
C ILE A 235 16.41 5.10 -8.57
N SER A 236 17.61 4.83 -9.11
CA SER A 236 17.92 5.11 -10.51
C SER A 236 17.02 4.33 -11.47
N GLU A 237 16.70 3.08 -11.16
CA GLU A 237 15.78 2.25 -11.95
C GLU A 237 14.33 2.68 -11.77
N MET A 238 13.90 3.03 -10.54
CA MET A 238 12.57 3.55 -10.26
C MET A 238 12.30 4.84 -11.04
N VAL A 239 13.28 5.74 -11.16
CA VAL A 239 13.17 6.96 -11.98
C VAL A 239 12.85 6.63 -13.43
N LYS A 240 13.59 5.71 -14.03
CA LYS A 240 13.33 5.27 -15.41
C LYS A 240 11.93 4.64 -15.55
N PHE A 241 11.59 3.74 -14.62
CA PHE A 241 10.32 3.05 -14.59
C PHE A 241 9.14 4.03 -14.51
N VAL A 242 9.16 4.92 -13.51
CA VAL A 242 8.09 5.90 -13.29
C VAL A 242 7.92 6.81 -14.50
N LYS A 243 9.03 7.31 -15.07
CA LYS A 243 9.02 8.16 -16.26
C LYS A 243 8.45 7.43 -17.48
N TYR A 244 8.87 6.19 -17.72
CA TYR A 244 8.39 5.37 -18.83
C TYR A 244 6.86 5.17 -18.79
N PHE A 245 6.30 4.94 -17.62
CA PHE A 245 4.86 4.76 -17.43
C PHE A 245 4.09 6.07 -17.20
N GLY A 246 4.73 7.23 -17.41
CA GLY A 246 4.09 8.54 -17.44
C GLY A 246 3.81 9.17 -16.07
N GLY A 247 4.58 8.78 -15.04
CA GLY A 247 4.68 9.49 -13.77
C GLY A 247 5.83 10.49 -13.77
N ASN A 248 5.90 11.32 -12.73
CA ASN A 248 6.95 12.31 -12.57
C ASN A 248 8.18 11.70 -11.86
N GLU A 249 9.35 11.83 -12.48
CA GLU A 249 10.61 11.31 -11.93
C GLU A 249 10.95 11.90 -10.55
N THR A 250 10.54 13.14 -10.24
CA THR A 250 10.78 13.77 -8.95
C THR A 250 10.04 13.08 -7.80
N THR A 251 8.90 12.42 -8.07
CA THR A 251 8.13 11.66 -7.07
C THR A 251 8.95 10.53 -6.45
N VAL A 252 9.92 9.98 -7.20
CA VAL A 252 10.78 8.89 -6.73
C VAL A 252 11.68 9.30 -5.57
N TYR A 253 12.11 10.56 -5.54
CA TYR A 253 12.98 11.10 -4.48
C TYR A 253 12.22 11.49 -3.21
N GLY A 254 10.88 11.54 -3.28
CA GLY A 254 10.00 11.89 -2.17
C GLY A 254 9.62 10.72 -1.26
N LEU A 255 8.57 10.96 -0.46
CA LEU A 255 8.06 9.99 0.52
C LEU A 255 7.56 8.70 -0.12
N ALA A 256 6.90 8.75 -1.30
CA ALA A 256 6.36 7.58 -1.96
C ALA A 256 7.42 6.66 -2.56
N GLY A 257 8.58 7.20 -2.95
CA GLY A 257 9.70 6.47 -3.54
C GLY A 257 10.78 6.16 -2.50
N LEU A 258 11.76 7.06 -2.36
CA LEU A 258 12.91 6.88 -1.47
C LEU A 258 12.49 6.62 -0.03
N GLY A 259 11.54 7.39 0.51
CA GLY A 259 11.09 7.23 1.89
C GLY A 259 10.48 5.85 2.16
N ASP A 260 9.55 5.41 1.30
CA ASP A 260 8.88 4.10 1.46
C ASP A 260 9.84 2.93 1.14
N LEU A 261 10.79 3.11 0.21
CA LEU A 261 11.85 2.13 -0.05
C LEU A 261 12.74 1.93 1.18
N TYR A 262 13.20 3.02 1.81
CA TYR A 262 14.07 2.97 2.98
C TYR A 262 13.42 2.17 4.13
N VAL A 263 12.20 2.54 4.54
CA VAL A 263 11.52 1.85 5.65
C VAL A 263 11.23 0.39 5.33
N SER A 264 10.97 0.08 4.06
CA SER A 264 10.67 -1.28 3.61
C SER A 264 11.91 -2.15 3.49
N ALA A 265 13.06 -1.57 3.16
CA ALA A 265 14.33 -2.28 3.10
C ALA A 265 14.85 -2.66 4.49
N ILE A 266 14.64 -1.80 5.50
CA ILE A 266 15.15 -2.04 6.86
C ILE A 266 14.19 -2.89 7.70
N GLY A 267 12.88 -2.66 7.61
CA GLY A 267 11.90 -3.30 8.51
C GLY A 267 10.73 -3.98 7.80
N GLY A 268 10.78 -4.15 6.47
CA GLY A 268 9.66 -4.63 5.68
C GLY A 268 9.61 -6.15 5.52
N ARG A 269 8.39 -6.67 5.30
CA ARG A 269 8.15 -8.11 5.02
C ARG A 269 8.85 -8.59 3.75
N ASN A 270 8.94 -7.74 2.73
CA ASN A 270 9.63 -8.06 1.48
C ASN A 270 11.15 -8.19 1.70
N SER A 271 11.76 -7.29 2.48
CA SER A 271 13.16 -7.39 2.88
C SER A 271 13.45 -8.66 3.67
N GLN A 272 12.57 -9.03 4.60
CA GLN A 272 12.70 -10.29 5.35
C GLN A 272 12.64 -11.53 4.44
N MET A 273 11.72 -11.56 3.48
CA MET A 273 11.71 -12.62 2.46
C MET A 273 13.02 -12.64 1.67
N GLY A 274 13.47 -11.47 1.24
CA GLY A 274 14.76 -11.32 0.55
C GLY A 274 15.92 -11.94 1.34
N LYS A 275 15.98 -11.69 2.64
CA LYS A 275 17.01 -12.27 3.53
C LYS A 275 17.00 -13.79 3.50
N TYR A 276 15.84 -14.43 3.58
CA TYR A 276 15.75 -15.90 3.46
C TYR A 276 16.21 -16.40 2.10
N LEU A 277 15.81 -15.72 1.01
CA LEU A 277 16.25 -16.07 -0.34
C LEU A 277 17.78 -15.95 -0.49
N GLY A 278 18.37 -14.87 0.04
CA GLY A 278 19.82 -14.65 0.05
C GLY A 278 20.58 -15.71 0.87
N GLN A 279 19.96 -16.30 1.86
CA GLN A 279 20.50 -17.45 2.62
C GLN A 279 20.36 -18.79 1.90
N GLY A 280 19.82 -18.80 0.67
CA GLY A 280 19.60 -20.01 -0.11
C GLY A 280 18.31 -20.76 0.20
N THR A 281 17.41 -20.17 0.99
CA THR A 281 16.10 -20.77 1.26
C THR A 281 15.18 -20.57 0.06
N LEU A 282 14.52 -21.61 -0.41
CA LEU A 282 13.52 -21.49 -1.48
C LEU A 282 12.33 -20.64 -1.00
N TYR A 283 11.71 -19.88 -1.90
CA TYR A 283 10.54 -19.04 -1.59
C TYR A 283 9.43 -19.83 -0.90
N LYS A 284 9.10 -21.03 -1.42
CA LYS A 284 8.09 -21.92 -0.85
C LYS A 284 8.42 -22.29 0.60
N ASP A 285 9.64 -22.70 0.85
CA ASP A 285 10.10 -23.10 2.19
C ASP A 285 10.08 -21.94 3.17
N ALA A 286 10.52 -20.74 2.72
CA ALA A 286 10.47 -19.52 3.51
C ALA A 286 9.03 -19.14 3.88
N LYS A 287 8.09 -19.26 2.94
CA LYS A 287 6.67 -19.03 3.17
C LYS A 287 6.09 -20.00 4.18
N GLU A 288 6.33 -21.28 4.02
CA GLU A 288 5.74 -22.31 4.88
C GLU A 288 6.31 -22.28 6.30
N LYS A 289 7.63 -22.07 6.45
CA LYS A 289 8.34 -22.21 7.75
C LYS A 289 8.36 -20.91 8.56
N PHE A 290 8.52 -19.77 7.90
CA PHE A 290 8.83 -18.50 8.59
C PHE A 290 7.82 -17.38 8.33
N MET A 291 7.07 -17.44 7.22
CA MET A 291 6.20 -16.34 6.77
C MET A 291 4.80 -16.83 6.33
N LYS A 292 4.27 -17.87 6.97
CA LYS A 292 3.05 -18.58 6.56
C LYS A 292 1.88 -17.63 6.26
N ASP A 293 1.54 -16.75 7.18
CA ASP A 293 0.39 -15.84 7.06
C ASP A 293 0.79 -14.40 6.70
N ILE A 294 2.02 -14.23 6.20
CA ILE A 294 2.57 -12.93 5.85
C ILE A 294 2.51 -12.75 4.33
N THR A 295 1.79 -11.73 3.86
CA THR A 295 1.78 -11.36 2.44
C THR A 295 3.12 -10.75 2.03
N VAL A 296 3.68 -11.20 0.91
CA VAL A 296 4.93 -10.69 0.33
C VAL A 296 4.60 -10.05 -1.03
N GLU A 297 4.19 -8.79 -0.98
CA GLU A 297 3.65 -8.07 -2.14
C GLU A 297 4.67 -7.95 -3.28
N GLY A 298 5.97 -7.82 -2.94
CA GLY A 298 7.03 -7.71 -3.94
C GLY A 298 7.20 -8.96 -4.78
N ALA A 299 7.09 -10.15 -4.18
CA ALA A 299 7.15 -11.41 -4.91
C ALA A 299 5.93 -11.60 -5.82
N GLN A 300 4.74 -11.31 -5.29
CA GLN A 300 3.50 -11.36 -6.06
C GLN A 300 3.57 -10.42 -7.26
N LEU A 301 3.94 -9.17 -7.04
CA LEU A 301 4.08 -8.17 -8.09
C LEU A 301 5.12 -8.58 -9.14
N ALA A 302 6.28 -9.11 -8.73
CA ALA A 302 7.32 -9.56 -9.66
C ALA A 302 6.83 -10.67 -10.59
N LEU A 303 6.01 -11.59 -10.09
CA LEU A 303 5.38 -12.64 -10.90
C LEU A 303 4.36 -12.06 -11.90
N GLU A 304 3.56 -11.10 -11.46
CA GLU A 304 2.50 -10.49 -12.29
C GLU A 304 3.08 -9.62 -13.41
N ILE A 305 4.02 -8.72 -13.08
CA ILE A 305 4.52 -7.74 -14.05
C ILE A 305 5.78 -8.17 -14.79
N GLY A 306 6.53 -9.15 -14.27
CA GLY A 306 7.81 -9.60 -14.84
C GLY A 306 7.73 -9.96 -16.32
N PRO A 307 6.76 -10.76 -16.78
CA PRO A 307 6.62 -11.08 -18.20
C PRO A 307 6.38 -9.86 -19.11
N ILE A 308 5.64 -8.87 -18.61
CA ILE A 308 5.37 -7.61 -19.33
C ILE A 308 6.65 -6.78 -19.42
N LEU A 309 7.35 -6.59 -18.30
CA LEU A 309 8.60 -5.84 -18.26
C LEU A 309 9.67 -6.46 -19.15
N LEU A 310 9.80 -7.78 -19.17
CA LEU A 310 10.72 -8.48 -20.05
C LEU A 310 10.39 -8.25 -21.53
N LYS A 311 9.10 -8.15 -21.88
CA LYS A 311 8.66 -7.84 -23.24
C LYS A 311 9.02 -6.39 -23.62
N GLU A 312 8.80 -5.44 -22.72
CA GLU A 312 9.13 -4.03 -22.96
C GLU A 312 10.66 -3.83 -23.04
N LEU A 313 11.45 -4.46 -22.17
CA LEU A 313 12.92 -4.43 -22.22
C LEU A 313 13.48 -4.96 -23.56
N LYS A 314 12.84 -6.00 -24.13
CA LYS A 314 13.26 -6.54 -25.44
C LYS A 314 12.99 -5.60 -26.61
N LYS A 315 12.12 -4.63 -26.46
CA LYS A 315 11.86 -3.60 -27.48
C LYS A 315 12.86 -2.44 -27.42
N ASN A 316 13.82 -2.44 -26.50
CA ASN A 316 14.74 -1.33 -26.22
C ASN A 316 14.04 0.01 -25.89
N GLU A 317 12.83 -0.04 -25.35
CA GLU A 317 12.05 1.15 -24.98
C GLU A 317 12.23 1.54 -23.50
N PHE A 318 13.13 0.82 -22.78
CA PHE A 318 13.33 0.97 -21.33
C PHE A 318 14.73 1.50 -20.96
#